data_dae9eabe34506a9edcf88f50af660a9e
#
_entry.id   dae9eabe34506a9edcf88f50af660a9e
#
_cell.length_a   1.000
_cell.length_b   1.000
_cell.length_c   1.000
_cell.angle_alpha   90.00
_cell.angle_beta   90.00
_cell.angle_gamma   90.00
#
_symmetry.space_group_name_H-M   'P 1'
#
loop_
_entity.id
_entity.type
_entity.pdbx_description
1 polymer ?
#
loop_
_entity_poly.entity_id
_entity_poly.type
_entity_poly.pdbx_seq_one_letter_code
_entity_poly.pdbx_strand_id
1 'polypeptide(L)'
;SRGVGDVYKRQMVNCGIGNVSIIVRKNYHSLMDHLGSGREWDLARKKGGLNIVPPYSEKKIQVYSGRVEALANVLDFLKWQKEKYVVMADTNIACNFDFKEMLNQHIESGADVTAAYTKQPIPEGVRSSYEKTNYLHYTFSMAGQKISKIFVNSEENGVQNVSMNIYVMERQLLIDEIKKGFVLGNKFFERDVLA
;
A
#
# COMPACT_ATOMS: atom_id res chain seq x y z
N SER A 1 6.38 2.16 15.96
CA SER A 1 5.94 1.54 14.67
C SER A 1 5.61 0.05 14.78
N ARG A 2 6.10 -0.68 15.82
CA ARG A 2 5.83 -2.13 15.96
C ARG A 2 4.35 -2.46 16.14
N GLY A 3 3.59 -1.68 16.94
CA GLY A 3 2.17 -1.92 17.18
C GLY A 3 1.23 -1.65 15.99
N VAL A 4 1.60 -0.76 15.07
CA VAL A 4 0.76 -0.40 13.92
C VAL A 4 0.65 -1.55 12.92
N GLY A 5 1.77 -2.23 12.62
CA GLY A 5 1.77 -3.39 11.74
C GLY A 5 0.90 -4.54 12.28
N ASP A 6 0.82 -4.70 13.60
CA ASP A 6 0.00 -5.75 14.22
C ASP A 6 -1.50 -5.43 14.14
N VAL A 7 -1.89 -4.17 14.26
CA VAL A 7 -3.27 -3.72 14.07
C VAL A 7 -3.73 -4.04 12.65
N TYR A 8 -2.96 -3.68 11.63
CA TYR A 8 -3.31 -3.95 10.23
C TYR A 8 -3.44 -5.45 9.93
N LYS A 9 -2.50 -6.27 10.40
CA LYS A 9 -2.56 -7.72 10.19
C LYS A 9 -3.83 -8.34 10.78
N ARG A 10 -4.19 -7.97 12.01
CA ARG A 10 -5.43 -8.45 12.62
C ARG A 10 -6.66 -8.03 11.83
N GLN A 11 -6.72 -6.79 11.36
CA GLN A 11 -7.83 -6.31 10.53
C GLN A 11 -7.92 -7.06 9.20
N MET A 12 -6.79 -7.26 8.51
CA MET A 12 -6.75 -8.01 7.26
C MET A 12 -7.29 -9.44 7.45
N VAL A 13 -6.82 -10.16 8.48
CA VAL A 13 -7.28 -11.51 8.78
C VAL A 13 -8.77 -11.54 9.14
N ASN A 14 -9.23 -10.60 9.95
CA ASN A 14 -10.65 -10.48 10.33
C ASN A 14 -11.57 -10.20 9.12
N CYS A 15 -11.04 -9.53 8.09
CA CYS A 15 -11.74 -9.28 6.84
C CYS A 15 -11.60 -10.45 5.83
N GLY A 16 -10.98 -11.57 6.23
CA GLY A 16 -10.83 -12.75 5.39
C GLY A 16 -9.64 -12.70 4.41
N ILE A 17 -8.73 -11.74 4.56
CA ILE A 17 -7.50 -11.65 3.77
C ILE A 17 -6.51 -12.68 4.30
N GLY A 18 -6.36 -13.80 3.58
CA GLY A 18 -5.51 -14.92 3.98
C GLY A 18 -4.09 -14.90 3.41
N ASN A 19 -3.82 -14.04 2.42
CA ASN A 19 -2.52 -13.90 1.79
C ASN A 19 -2.00 -12.47 1.98
N VAL A 20 -0.97 -12.31 2.79
CA VAL A 20 -0.40 -11.00 3.12
C VAL A 20 1.07 -10.97 2.74
N SER A 21 1.47 -9.98 1.94
CA SER A 21 2.88 -9.73 1.63
C SER A 21 3.33 -8.42 2.25
N ILE A 22 4.38 -8.48 3.06
CA ILE A 22 4.98 -7.30 3.69
C ILE A 22 6.28 -6.96 2.96
N ILE A 23 6.31 -5.81 2.28
CA ILE A 23 7.51 -5.30 1.63
C ILE A 23 8.27 -4.43 2.64
N VAL A 24 9.52 -4.77 2.87
CA VAL A 24 10.36 -4.10 3.88
C VAL A 24 11.46 -3.31 3.19
N ARG A 25 11.70 -2.07 3.66
CA ARG A 25 12.76 -1.20 3.12
C ARG A 25 14.08 -1.30 3.86
N LYS A 26 14.03 -1.32 5.19
CA LYS A 26 15.22 -1.32 6.08
C LYS A 26 14.94 -2.14 7.34
N ASN A 27 16.00 -2.61 8.00
CA ASN A 27 15.94 -3.29 9.30
C ASN A 27 15.01 -4.52 9.31
N TYR A 28 14.98 -5.27 8.20
CA TYR A 28 14.05 -6.39 8.01
C TYR A 28 14.30 -7.53 9.01
N HIS A 29 15.53 -7.73 9.49
CA HIS A 29 15.84 -8.75 10.50
C HIS A 29 15.03 -8.55 11.79
N SER A 30 15.05 -7.33 12.35
CA SER A 30 14.27 -7.02 13.56
C SER A 30 12.77 -7.16 13.33
N LEU A 31 12.28 -6.92 12.10
CA LEU A 31 10.89 -7.14 11.74
C LEU A 31 10.58 -8.64 11.63
N MET A 32 11.46 -9.42 11.01
CA MET A 32 11.31 -10.88 10.92
C MET A 32 11.28 -11.53 12.29
N ASP A 33 12.17 -11.12 13.21
CA ASP A 33 12.18 -11.61 14.59
C ASP A 33 10.86 -11.31 15.31
N HIS A 34 10.29 -10.11 15.08
CA HIS A 34 9.03 -9.69 15.69
C HIS A 34 7.81 -10.38 15.08
N LEU A 35 7.81 -10.57 13.76
CA LEU A 35 6.69 -11.18 13.04
C LEU A 35 6.69 -12.70 13.17
N GLY A 36 7.86 -13.30 13.39
CA GLY A 36 8.01 -14.74 13.46
C GLY A 36 7.44 -15.46 12.24
N SER A 37 6.82 -16.61 12.47
CA SER A 37 6.19 -17.41 11.41
C SER A 37 4.75 -16.96 11.04
N GLY A 38 4.25 -15.88 11.63
CA GLY A 38 2.84 -15.46 11.44
C GLY A 38 1.81 -16.31 12.20
N ARG A 39 2.25 -17.25 13.06
CA ARG A 39 1.33 -18.14 13.81
C ARG A 39 0.35 -17.39 14.68
N GLU A 40 0.76 -16.32 15.32
CA GLU A 40 -0.07 -15.51 16.20
C GLU A 40 -1.25 -14.84 15.49
N TRP A 41 -1.23 -14.79 14.15
CA TRP A 41 -2.25 -14.17 13.30
C TRP A 41 -2.92 -15.16 12.34
N ASP A 42 -2.79 -16.47 12.59
CA ASP A 42 -3.30 -17.54 11.70
C ASP A 42 -2.80 -17.43 10.23
N LEU A 43 -1.63 -16.86 10.05
CA LEU A 43 -0.97 -16.68 8.74
C LEU A 43 0.15 -17.72 8.49
N ALA A 44 0.34 -18.70 9.37
CA ALA A 44 1.29 -19.80 9.19
C ALA A 44 0.65 -20.97 8.43
N ARG A 45 0.33 -20.77 7.16
CA ARG A 45 -0.35 -21.77 6.32
C ARG A 45 0.58 -22.32 5.24
N LYS A 46 0.38 -23.59 4.84
CA LYS A 46 1.12 -24.19 3.72
C LYS A 46 0.85 -23.52 2.36
N LYS A 47 -0.36 -22.92 2.20
CA LYS A 47 -0.74 -22.13 1.02
C LYS A 47 -1.35 -20.82 1.51
N GLY A 48 -0.82 -19.70 1.03
CA GLY A 48 -1.16 -18.38 1.54
C GLY A 48 -0.36 -18.06 2.81
N GLY A 49 -0.83 -17.08 3.59
CA GLY A 49 -0.22 -16.69 4.84
C GLY A 49 0.64 -15.43 4.72
N LEU A 50 1.62 -15.30 5.61
CA LEU A 50 2.50 -14.14 5.67
C LEU A 50 3.75 -14.37 4.82
N ASN A 51 3.95 -13.51 3.82
CA ASN A 51 5.16 -13.45 3.02
C ASN A 51 5.93 -12.15 3.35
N ILE A 52 7.18 -12.26 3.72
CA ILE A 52 8.03 -11.08 3.97
C ILE A 52 9.01 -10.96 2.79
N VAL A 53 8.95 -9.83 2.10
CA VAL A 53 9.79 -9.51 0.95
C VAL A 53 10.87 -8.53 1.41
N PRO A 54 12.09 -9.01 1.63
CA PRO A 54 13.22 -8.15 1.96
C PRO A 54 13.64 -7.30 0.75
N PRO A 55 14.39 -6.22 0.97
CA PRO A 55 14.91 -5.39 -0.10
C PRO A 55 16.04 -6.13 -0.82
N TYR A 56 15.72 -6.83 -1.91
CA TYR A 56 16.73 -7.43 -2.79
C TYR A 56 16.98 -6.53 -3.99
N SER A 57 18.24 -6.14 -4.15
CA SER A 57 18.80 -5.77 -5.44
C SER A 57 19.92 -6.77 -5.73
N GLU A 58 19.97 -7.32 -6.93
CA GLU A 58 20.91 -8.38 -7.33
C GLU A 58 22.40 -8.03 -7.16
N LYS A 59 22.76 -6.80 -6.85
CA LYS A 59 24.15 -6.35 -6.73
C LYS A 59 24.49 -5.45 -5.52
N LYS A 60 23.53 -4.88 -4.82
CA LYS A 60 23.75 -4.10 -3.57
C LYS A 60 22.46 -4.08 -2.74
N ILE A 61 22.59 -4.06 -1.40
CA ILE A 61 21.48 -3.73 -0.49
C ILE A 61 21.09 -2.28 -0.76
N GLN A 62 20.25 -2.05 -1.76
CA GLN A 62 19.75 -0.71 -2.07
C GLN A 62 18.33 -0.59 -1.50
N VAL A 63 18.10 0.51 -0.82
CA VAL A 63 16.78 0.93 -0.41
C VAL A 63 16.00 1.30 -1.66
N TYR A 64 14.80 0.74 -1.85
CA TYR A 64 13.93 1.08 -2.97
C TYR A 64 13.80 2.60 -3.12
N SER A 65 13.94 3.08 -4.34
CA SER A 65 13.81 4.51 -4.66
C SER A 65 12.34 4.96 -4.64
N GLY A 66 11.40 4.03 -4.76
CA GLY A 66 9.97 4.32 -4.75
C GLY A 66 9.11 3.06 -4.63
N ARG A 67 7.79 3.25 -4.59
CA ARG A 67 6.81 2.16 -4.45
C ARG A 67 6.78 1.23 -5.68
N VAL A 68 6.94 1.76 -6.89
CA VAL A 68 6.95 0.96 -8.12
C VAL A 68 8.07 -0.08 -8.09
N GLU A 69 9.28 0.33 -7.71
CA GLU A 69 10.42 -0.58 -7.58
C GLU A 69 10.19 -1.63 -6.49
N ALA A 70 9.64 -1.21 -5.34
CA ALA A 70 9.29 -2.13 -4.26
C ALA A 70 8.23 -3.16 -4.69
N LEU A 71 7.22 -2.73 -5.45
CA LEU A 71 6.18 -3.62 -6.00
C LEU A 71 6.71 -4.54 -7.09
N ALA A 72 7.71 -4.12 -7.89
CA ALA A 72 8.33 -4.98 -8.89
C ALA A 72 8.95 -6.24 -8.26
N ASN A 73 9.45 -6.15 -7.04
CA ASN A 73 10.01 -7.30 -6.31
C ASN A 73 8.95 -8.31 -5.82
N VAL A 74 7.67 -7.95 -5.80
CA VAL A 74 6.57 -8.86 -5.46
C VAL A 74 5.79 -9.35 -6.69
N LEU A 75 6.23 -9.04 -7.91
CA LEU A 75 5.54 -9.44 -9.13
C LEU A 75 5.32 -10.95 -9.21
N ASP A 76 6.32 -11.74 -8.87
CA ASP A 76 6.20 -13.20 -8.92
C ASP A 76 5.25 -13.70 -7.85
N PHE A 77 5.29 -13.14 -6.63
CA PHE A 77 4.26 -13.43 -5.62
C PHE A 77 2.87 -13.13 -6.15
N LEU A 78 2.63 -11.96 -6.75
CA LEU A 78 1.33 -11.57 -7.31
C LEU A 78 0.86 -12.50 -8.43
N LYS A 79 1.76 -12.94 -9.32
CA LYS A 79 1.43 -13.88 -10.41
C LYS A 79 0.96 -15.25 -9.91
N TRP A 80 1.53 -15.72 -8.78
CA TRP A 80 1.19 -17.02 -8.20
C TRP A 80 -0.11 -17.00 -7.39
N GLN A 81 -0.67 -15.83 -7.07
CA GLN A 81 -1.94 -15.72 -6.35
C GLN A 81 -3.12 -16.04 -7.28
N LYS A 82 -4.22 -16.51 -6.67
CA LYS A 82 -5.46 -16.83 -7.37
C LYS A 82 -6.55 -15.78 -7.15
N GLU A 83 -6.41 -14.98 -6.13
CA GLU A 83 -7.36 -13.94 -5.78
C GLU A 83 -7.45 -12.88 -6.88
N LYS A 84 -8.69 -12.47 -7.20
CA LYS A 84 -8.95 -11.49 -8.27
C LYS A 84 -8.48 -10.10 -7.86
N TYR A 85 -8.70 -9.73 -6.61
CA TYR A 85 -8.43 -8.39 -6.09
C TYR A 85 -7.23 -8.38 -5.16
N VAL A 86 -6.58 -7.23 -5.08
CA VAL A 86 -5.48 -6.94 -4.18
C VAL A 86 -5.74 -5.65 -3.43
N VAL A 87 -5.39 -5.65 -2.15
CA VAL A 87 -5.35 -4.46 -1.31
C VAL A 87 -3.90 -4.08 -1.08
N MET A 88 -3.56 -2.84 -1.39
CA MET A 88 -2.28 -2.23 -1.00
C MET A 88 -2.53 -1.26 0.14
N ALA A 89 -1.68 -1.30 1.17
CA ALA A 89 -1.75 -0.38 2.29
C ALA A 89 -0.36 -0.05 2.83
N ASP A 90 -0.15 1.21 3.21
CA ASP A 90 1.04 1.60 3.96
C ASP A 90 0.85 1.27 5.45
N THR A 91 1.95 1.00 6.14
CA THR A 91 1.94 0.63 7.57
C THR A 91 2.12 1.82 8.52
N ASN A 92 2.08 3.03 8.01
CA ASN A 92 2.26 4.27 8.78
C ASN A 92 0.97 4.89 9.30
N ILE A 93 -0.18 4.32 8.94
CA ILE A 93 -1.50 4.77 9.40
C ILE A 93 -2.05 3.74 10.39
N ALA A 94 -2.47 4.19 11.56
CA ALA A 94 -3.16 3.38 12.56
C ALA A 94 -4.63 3.76 12.58
N CYS A 95 -5.48 2.94 11.99
CA CYS A 95 -6.93 3.14 12.02
C CYS A 95 -7.66 1.79 12.08
N ASN A 96 -8.89 1.81 12.53
CA ASN A 96 -9.79 0.68 12.33
C ASN A 96 -10.40 0.81 10.93
N PHE A 97 -10.07 -0.11 10.03
CA PHE A 97 -10.44 -0.03 8.63
C PHE A 97 -11.17 -1.30 8.17
N ASP A 98 -12.34 -1.15 7.56
CA ASP A 98 -13.11 -2.26 7.00
C ASP A 98 -12.70 -2.51 5.55
N PHE A 99 -11.73 -3.39 5.34
CA PHE A 99 -11.27 -3.79 4.01
C PHE A 99 -12.33 -4.54 3.21
N LYS A 100 -13.26 -5.23 3.89
CA LYS A 100 -14.34 -5.96 3.22
C LYS A 100 -15.35 -4.99 2.62
N GLU A 101 -15.73 -3.98 3.38
CA GLU A 101 -16.63 -2.92 2.89
C GLU A 101 -16.00 -2.16 1.72
N MET A 102 -14.72 -1.81 1.80
CA MET A 102 -14.00 -1.16 0.69
C MET A 102 -13.97 -2.03 -0.57
N LEU A 103 -13.77 -3.34 -0.42
CA LEU A 103 -13.81 -4.26 -1.57
C LEU A 103 -15.21 -4.34 -2.19
N ASN A 104 -16.27 -4.38 -1.37
CA ASN A 104 -17.65 -4.37 -1.86
C ASN A 104 -17.93 -3.10 -2.68
N GLN A 105 -17.57 -1.93 -2.15
CA GLN A 105 -17.72 -0.65 -2.86
C GLN A 105 -16.91 -0.61 -4.16
N HIS A 106 -15.71 -1.18 -4.18
CA HIS A 106 -14.90 -1.30 -5.41
C HIS A 106 -15.62 -2.14 -6.47
N ILE A 107 -16.15 -3.29 -6.10
CA ILE A 107 -16.87 -4.19 -7.03
C ILE A 107 -18.14 -3.51 -7.54
N GLU A 108 -18.92 -2.88 -6.68
CA GLU A 108 -20.16 -2.21 -7.04
C GLU A 108 -19.93 -0.98 -7.94
N SER A 109 -18.87 -0.23 -7.69
CA SER A 109 -18.55 0.95 -8.50
C SER A 109 -18.03 0.63 -9.88
N GLY A 110 -17.46 -0.57 -10.09
CA GLY A 110 -16.78 -0.96 -11.32
C GLY A 110 -15.56 -0.12 -11.65
N ALA A 111 -14.98 0.57 -10.66
CA ALA A 111 -13.80 1.40 -10.85
C ALA A 111 -12.53 0.53 -11.02
N ASP A 112 -11.56 1.01 -11.80
CA ASP A 112 -10.26 0.33 -11.96
C ASP A 112 -9.46 0.33 -10.66
N VAL A 113 -9.52 1.46 -9.92
CA VAL A 113 -8.85 1.64 -8.64
C VAL A 113 -9.78 2.35 -7.66
N THR A 114 -9.88 1.83 -6.43
CA THR A 114 -10.57 2.50 -5.31
C THR A 114 -9.53 2.90 -4.29
N ALA A 115 -9.55 4.18 -3.88
CA ALA A 115 -8.63 4.73 -2.90
C ALA A 115 -9.36 5.19 -1.64
N ALA A 116 -8.84 4.86 -0.46
CA ALA A 116 -9.33 5.38 0.79
C ALA A 116 -8.75 6.77 1.08
N TYR A 117 -9.58 7.67 1.57
CA TYR A 117 -9.15 9.00 1.99
C TYR A 117 -9.90 9.45 3.24
N THR A 118 -9.36 10.45 3.91
CA THR A 118 -9.98 11.11 5.04
C THR A 118 -10.10 12.61 4.79
N LYS A 119 -11.21 13.22 5.24
CA LYS A 119 -11.43 14.67 5.15
C LYS A 119 -10.89 15.34 6.40
N GLN A 120 -9.72 15.94 6.28
CA GLN A 120 -9.06 16.64 7.39
C GLN A 120 -8.02 17.63 6.87
N PRO A 121 -7.57 18.59 7.69
CA PRO A 121 -6.37 19.34 7.39
C PRO A 121 -5.17 18.38 7.31
N ILE A 122 -4.22 18.67 6.43
CA ILE A 122 -2.98 17.87 6.38
C ILE A 122 -2.24 18.04 7.71
N PRO A 123 -1.99 16.95 8.47
CA PRO A 123 -1.27 17.06 9.73
C PRO A 123 0.11 17.68 9.56
N GLU A 124 0.50 18.56 10.47
CA GLU A 124 1.79 19.25 10.43
C GLU A 124 2.98 18.26 10.37
N GLY A 125 2.89 17.15 11.10
CA GLY A 125 3.89 16.07 11.04
C GLY A 125 4.02 15.41 9.67
N VAL A 126 2.96 15.42 8.85
CA VAL A 126 2.98 14.89 7.47
C VAL A 126 3.68 15.90 6.55
N ARG A 127 3.39 17.19 6.69
CA ARG A 127 4.05 18.27 5.92
C ARG A 127 5.55 18.30 6.19
N SER A 128 5.96 18.30 7.46
CA SER A 128 7.37 18.33 7.86
C SER A 128 8.12 17.01 7.56
N SER A 129 7.42 15.92 7.33
CA SER A 129 8.02 14.62 7.03
C SER A 129 8.69 14.60 5.66
N TYR A 130 8.18 15.33 4.68
CA TYR A 130 8.78 15.41 3.35
C TYR A 130 10.21 15.94 3.39
N GLU A 131 10.45 17.02 4.13
CA GLU A 131 11.78 17.65 4.27
C GLU A 131 12.81 16.71 4.89
N LYS A 132 12.39 15.82 5.79
CA LYS A 132 13.26 14.91 6.54
C LYS A 132 13.43 13.53 5.91
N THR A 133 12.41 13.03 5.22
CA THR A 133 12.34 11.61 4.81
C THR A 133 12.01 11.40 3.35
N ASN A 134 11.75 12.46 2.56
CA ASN A 134 11.20 12.40 1.20
C ASN A 134 9.89 11.60 1.12
N TYR A 135 9.11 11.55 2.20
CA TYR A 135 7.82 10.89 2.22
C TYR A 135 6.78 11.79 1.58
N LEU A 136 6.23 11.35 0.44
CA LEU A 136 5.19 12.09 -0.27
C LEU A 136 3.82 11.86 0.39
N HIS A 137 3.03 12.91 0.50
CA HIS A 137 1.62 12.81 0.80
C HIS A 137 0.78 13.21 -0.41
N TYR A 138 -0.42 12.65 -0.52
CA TYR A 138 -1.31 12.84 -1.65
C TYR A 138 -2.66 13.35 -1.17
N THR A 139 -3.25 14.27 -1.94
CA THR A 139 -4.62 14.73 -1.75
C THR A 139 -5.40 14.61 -3.03
N PHE A 140 -6.72 14.48 -2.92
CA PHE A 140 -7.60 14.21 -4.04
C PHE A 140 -8.60 15.35 -4.26
N SER A 141 -8.73 15.82 -5.51
CA SER A 141 -9.94 16.49 -5.96
C SER A 141 -10.97 15.47 -6.40
N MET A 142 -12.22 15.71 -6.07
CA MET A 142 -13.32 14.80 -6.35
C MET A 142 -14.30 15.42 -7.35
N ALA A 143 -14.77 14.62 -8.30
CA ALA A 143 -15.92 14.89 -9.13
C ALA A 143 -17.02 13.86 -8.78
N GLY A 144 -17.91 14.22 -7.86
CA GLY A 144 -18.81 13.27 -7.22
C GLY A 144 -18.04 12.25 -6.39
N GLN A 145 -18.14 10.97 -6.73
CA GLN A 145 -17.40 9.88 -6.08
C GLN A 145 -16.09 9.51 -6.80
N LYS A 146 -15.78 10.15 -7.92
CA LYS A 146 -14.56 9.87 -8.69
C LYS A 146 -13.46 10.85 -8.33
N ILE A 147 -12.24 10.33 -8.23
CA ILE A 147 -11.03 11.17 -8.12
C ILE A 147 -10.81 11.81 -9.50
N SER A 148 -10.81 13.13 -9.54
CA SER A 148 -10.59 13.91 -10.77
C SER A 148 -9.14 14.36 -10.92
N LYS A 149 -8.43 14.50 -9.81
CA LYS A 149 -7.02 14.93 -9.79
C LYS A 149 -6.33 14.48 -8.50
N ILE A 150 -5.06 14.13 -8.62
CA ILE A 150 -4.16 13.82 -7.51
C ILE A 150 -3.13 14.94 -7.38
N PHE A 151 -2.99 15.46 -6.16
CA PHE A 151 -1.98 16.46 -5.82
C PHE A 151 -0.91 15.81 -4.94
N VAL A 152 0.33 16.15 -5.22
CA VAL A 152 1.49 15.69 -4.44
C VAL A 152 1.96 16.83 -3.55
N ASN A 153 2.12 16.57 -2.27
CA ASN A 153 2.62 17.53 -1.27
C ASN A 153 1.86 18.87 -1.32
N SER A 154 0.52 18.82 -1.33
CA SER A 154 -0.30 20.03 -1.35
C SER A 154 0.05 20.95 -0.17
N GLU A 155 0.29 22.21 -0.46
CA GLU A 155 0.52 23.28 0.51
C GLU A 155 -0.76 23.99 0.93
N GLU A 156 -1.90 23.63 0.34
CA GLU A 156 -3.17 24.25 0.66
C GLU A 156 -3.52 24.06 2.15
N ASN A 157 -4.10 25.13 2.70
CA ASN A 157 -4.59 25.11 4.07
C ASN A 157 -6.06 24.69 4.11
N GLY A 158 -6.50 24.17 5.26
CA GLY A 158 -7.88 23.74 5.47
C GLY A 158 -8.10 22.26 5.22
N VAL A 159 -9.37 21.87 5.20
CA VAL A 159 -9.80 20.48 5.05
C VAL A 159 -9.62 20.02 3.61
N GLN A 160 -8.89 18.92 3.42
CA GLN A 160 -8.64 18.29 2.14
C GLN A 160 -9.00 16.81 2.18
N ASN A 161 -9.13 16.17 1.02
CA ASN A 161 -9.26 14.72 0.92
C ASN A 161 -7.86 14.09 0.94
N VAL A 162 -7.36 13.81 2.13
CA VAL A 162 -6.00 13.29 2.33
C VAL A 162 -6.00 11.78 2.11
N SER A 163 -5.14 11.29 1.21
CA SER A 163 -4.99 9.86 0.94
C SER A 163 -4.56 9.11 2.19
N MET A 164 -5.19 7.99 2.43
CA MET A 164 -4.75 7.02 3.44
C MET A 164 -3.74 6.01 2.90
N ASN A 165 -3.34 6.15 1.62
CA ASN A 165 -2.46 5.20 0.92
C ASN A 165 -2.95 3.75 1.01
N ILE A 166 -4.27 3.57 1.01
CA ILE A 166 -4.95 2.28 0.94
C ILE A 166 -5.70 2.24 -0.39
N TYR A 167 -5.39 1.22 -1.20
CA TYR A 167 -5.93 1.06 -2.55
C TYR A 167 -6.44 -0.35 -2.76
N VAL A 168 -7.57 -0.48 -3.48
CA VAL A 168 -8.09 -1.77 -3.97
C VAL A 168 -8.14 -1.71 -5.49
N MET A 169 -7.70 -2.79 -6.13
CA MET A 169 -7.76 -2.96 -7.59
C MET A 169 -7.71 -4.42 -7.98
N GLU A 170 -7.98 -4.73 -9.25
CA GLU A 170 -7.74 -6.06 -9.77
C GLU A 170 -6.24 -6.39 -9.76
N ARG A 171 -5.91 -7.62 -9.36
CA ARG A 171 -4.52 -8.10 -9.29
C ARG A 171 -3.82 -8.03 -10.64
N GLN A 172 -4.53 -8.36 -11.74
CA GLN A 172 -3.94 -8.32 -13.08
C GLN A 172 -3.61 -6.90 -13.50
N LEU A 173 -4.49 -5.94 -13.22
CA LEU A 173 -4.24 -4.52 -13.48
C LEU A 173 -2.98 -4.05 -12.73
N LEU A 174 -2.85 -4.39 -11.45
CA LEU A 174 -1.65 -4.04 -10.69
C LEU A 174 -0.38 -4.62 -11.32
N ILE A 175 -0.40 -5.89 -11.73
CA ILE A 175 0.75 -6.55 -12.38
C ILE A 175 1.16 -5.80 -13.65
N ASP A 176 0.19 -5.42 -14.48
CA ASP A 176 0.44 -4.78 -15.77
C ASP A 176 0.96 -3.35 -15.59
N GLU A 177 0.38 -2.60 -14.65
CA GLU A 177 0.83 -1.24 -14.34
C GLU A 177 2.21 -1.21 -13.66
N ILE A 178 2.55 -2.18 -12.81
CA ILE A 178 3.91 -2.30 -12.25
C ILE A 178 4.92 -2.57 -13.36
N LYS A 179 4.65 -3.52 -14.27
CA LYS A 179 5.55 -3.83 -15.38
C LYS A 179 5.80 -2.61 -16.26
N LYS A 180 4.72 -1.94 -16.66
CA LYS A 180 4.77 -0.72 -17.47
C LYS A 180 5.55 0.38 -16.76
N GLY A 181 5.21 0.65 -15.50
CA GLY A 181 5.88 1.67 -14.70
C GLY A 181 7.36 1.39 -14.48
N PHE A 182 7.73 0.12 -14.23
CA PHE A 182 9.12 -0.27 -14.08
C PHE A 182 9.95 -0.05 -15.37
N VAL A 183 9.41 -0.42 -16.52
CA VAL A 183 10.05 -0.21 -17.83
C VAL A 183 10.22 1.28 -18.13
N LEU A 184 9.25 2.11 -17.76
CA LEU A 184 9.29 3.57 -17.95
C LEU A 184 10.17 4.29 -16.92
N GLY A 185 10.71 3.59 -15.91
CA GLY A 185 11.51 4.19 -14.85
C GLY A 185 10.68 4.99 -13.83
N ASN A 186 9.37 4.74 -13.77
CA ASN A 186 8.48 5.36 -12.79
C ASN A 186 8.88 4.95 -11.38
N LYS A 187 8.83 5.91 -10.44
CA LYS A 187 9.23 5.68 -9.05
C LYS A 187 8.04 5.66 -8.09
N PHE A 188 7.10 6.58 -8.28
CA PHE A 188 5.99 6.82 -7.37
C PHE A 188 4.69 6.32 -7.99
N PHE A 189 4.08 5.33 -7.35
CA PHE A 189 2.88 4.69 -7.86
C PHE A 189 1.72 5.69 -8.04
N GLU A 190 1.48 6.52 -7.04
CA GLU A 190 0.38 7.48 -7.05
C GLU A 190 0.57 8.58 -8.08
N ARG A 191 1.78 9.11 -8.20
CA ARG A 191 2.09 10.22 -9.11
C ARG A 191 2.26 9.76 -10.55
N ASP A 192 2.92 8.62 -10.74
CA ASP A 192 3.43 8.23 -12.06
C ASP A 192 2.54 7.15 -12.73
N VAL A 193 1.68 6.48 -11.95
CA VAL A 193 0.84 5.36 -12.42
C VAL A 193 -0.65 5.67 -12.27
N LEU A 194 -1.09 6.31 -11.17
CA LEU A 194 -2.50 6.60 -10.91
C LEU A 194 -2.94 8.00 -11.38
N ALA A 195 -2.02 8.94 -11.58
CA ALA A 195 -2.32 10.34 -11.96
C ALA A 195 -2.62 10.50 -13.44
#